data_f3ee9151f59945483cb192893ecdf59b
#
_entry.id   f3ee9151f59945483cb192893ecdf59b
#
_cell.length_a   1.000
_cell.length_b   1.000
_cell.length_c   1.000
_cell.angle_alpha   90.00
_cell.angle_beta   90.00
_cell.angle_gamma   90.00
#
_symmetry.space_group_name_H-M   'P 1'
#
loop_
_entity.id
_entity.type
_entity.pdbx_description
1 polymer ?
#
loop_
_entity_poly.entity_id
_entity_poly.type
_entity_poly.pdbx_seq_one_letter_code
_entity_poly.pdbx_strand_id
1 'polypeptide(L)'
;MRERSIVPGVVLLFLAAWFGFAVALAKHYGLDVSLGVSTGLQAAIAALAGISGAIYFLLSDNLGPSLKAAQLLVVLGICCFLLGSWYGLFVAPPETYMGQVQRIMYVHVPTAWNALLAITFGFVAAVVFLFRSDWKWDARLEASIEVGVLLCFLLCCQGAIWAKPTWGVWWDWDPRLTTTAVLLFAFLGILALRRFVEDPLRRAVWSAVATIIAYVDVPIVYFSVKWWNSLHQQQSSPQTVSSQFYLPLRMNAFGVLFIMTGFIMLRSRIARERVEQELAPPLPVQGEMQEAV
;
A
#
# COMPACT_ATOMS: atom_id res chain seq x y z
N MET A 1 -29.64 -6.07 10.84
CA MET A 1 -28.63 -6.15 9.75
C MET A 1 -27.66 -7.29 10.08
N ARG A 2 -27.44 -8.23 9.18
CA ARG A 2 -26.52 -9.36 9.43
C ARG A 2 -25.10 -8.82 9.37
N GLU A 3 -24.39 -8.79 10.49
CA GLU A 3 -22.95 -8.51 10.50
C GLU A 3 -22.28 -9.55 9.59
N ARG A 4 -21.72 -9.11 8.47
CA ARG A 4 -20.91 -9.98 7.65
C ARG A 4 -19.60 -10.23 8.39
N SER A 5 -19.30 -11.50 8.63
CA SER A 5 -18.11 -11.94 9.33
C SER A 5 -16.83 -11.43 8.66
N ILE A 6 -15.88 -10.94 9.47
CA ILE A 6 -14.50 -10.60 9.02
C ILE A 6 -13.67 -11.84 8.68
N VAL A 7 -14.16 -13.01 9.13
CA VAL A 7 -13.45 -14.29 8.99
C VAL A 7 -12.98 -14.59 7.57
N PRO A 8 -13.78 -14.40 6.48
CA PRO A 8 -13.30 -14.72 5.13
C PRO A 8 -12.07 -13.90 4.70
N GLY A 9 -12.04 -12.61 5.01
CA GLY A 9 -10.91 -11.76 4.64
C GLY A 9 -9.64 -12.11 5.43
N VAL A 10 -9.76 -12.39 6.74
CA VAL A 10 -8.64 -12.85 7.58
C VAL A 10 -8.12 -14.19 7.08
N VAL A 11 -9.02 -15.13 6.76
CA VAL A 11 -8.65 -16.44 6.21
C VAL A 11 -7.90 -16.30 4.89
N LEU A 12 -8.38 -15.45 3.97
CA LEU A 12 -7.71 -15.20 2.69
C LEU A 12 -6.31 -14.60 2.86
N LEU A 13 -6.16 -13.63 3.76
CA LEU A 13 -4.84 -13.02 4.06
C LEU A 13 -3.90 -14.01 4.75
N PHE A 14 -4.43 -14.84 5.67
CA PHE A 14 -3.67 -15.89 6.33
C PHE A 14 -3.21 -16.96 5.33
N LEU A 15 -4.08 -17.41 4.44
CA LEU A 15 -3.73 -18.37 3.40
C LEU A 15 -2.68 -17.79 2.43
N ALA A 16 -2.80 -16.52 2.07
CA ALA A 16 -1.81 -15.86 1.24
C ALA A 16 -0.42 -15.80 1.91
N ALA A 17 -0.39 -15.44 3.20
CA ALA A 17 0.86 -15.41 3.98
C ALA A 17 1.45 -16.81 4.13
N TRP A 18 0.60 -17.80 4.47
CA TRP A 18 1.01 -19.19 4.67
C TRP A 18 1.54 -19.83 3.39
N PHE A 19 0.80 -19.74 2.27
CA PHE A 19 1.25 -20.32 1.00
C PHE A 19 2.47 -19.61 0.45
N GLY A 20 2.54 -18.29 0.54
CA GLY A 20 3.72 -17.51 0.15
C GLY A 20 4.97 -17.92 0.96
N PHE A 21 4.81 -18.08 2.26
CA PHE A 21 5.87 -18.50 3.17
C PHE A 21 6.27 -19.96 2.96
N ALA A 22 5.30 -20.88 2.83
CA ALA A 22 5.55 -22.30 2.60
C ALA A 22 6.30 -22.55 1.28
N VAL A 23 5.87 -21.88 0.19
CA VAL A 23 6.54 -21.96 -1.12
C VAL A 23 7.99 -21.45 -1.03
N ALA A 24 8.20 -20.38 -0.28
CA ALA A 24 9.51 -19.79 -0.12
C ALA A 24 10.44 -20.67 0.71
N LEU A 25 9.96 -21.25 1.82
CA LEU A 25 10.69 -22.22 2.64
C LEU A 25 11.02 -23.49 1.85
N ALA A 26 10.05 -24.04 1.14
CA ALA A 26 10.24 -25.24 0.33
C ALA A 26 11.37 -25.08 -0.69
N LYS A 27 11.39 -23.97 -1.41
CA LYS A 27 12.47 -23.66 -2.36
C LYS A 27 13.83 -23.48 -1.69
N HIS A 28 13.86 -22.88 -0.50
CA HIS A 28 15.10 -22.61 0.20
C HIS A 28 15.76 -23.88 0.72
N TYR A 29 14.98 -24.81 1.25
CA TYR A 29 15.48 -26.07 1.84
C TYR A 29 15.44 -27.25 0.86
N GLY A 30 15.12 -27.04 -0.42
CA GLY A 30 15.01 -28.11 -1.42
C GLY A 30 13.88 -29.10 -1.10
N LEU A 31 12.94 -28.72 -0.24
CA LEU A 31 11.79 -29.56 0.11
C LEU A 31 10.77 -29.53 -1.03
N ASP A 32 10.43 -30.70 -1.55
CA ASP A 32 9.33 -30.82 -2.50
C ASP A 32 7.99 -30.73 -1.75
N VAL A 33 7.49 -29.51 -1.62
CA VAL A 33 6.14 -29.22 -1.08
C VAL A 33 5.16 -29.06 -2.24
N SER A 34 5.39 -29.78 -3.33
CA SER A 34 4.47 -29.79 -4.46
C SER A 34 3.22 -30.59 -4.06
N LEU A 35 2.19 -29.86 -3.65
CA LEU A 35 0.81 -30.39 -3.61
C LEU A 35 0.31 -30.69 -5.05
N GLY A 36 1.17 -31.19 -5.93
CA GLY A 36 0.86 -31.40 -7.36
C GLY A 36 0.74 -30.13 -8.20
N VAL A 37 1.09 -28.98 -7.64
CA VAL A 37 0.91 -27.67 -8.28
C VAL A 37 2.27 -26.95 -8.40
N SER A 38 2.59 -26.41 -9.56
CA SER A 38 3.86 -25.69 -9.76
C SER A 38 4.05 -24.55 -8.75
N THR A 39 5.30 -24.33 -8.30
CA THR A 39 5.63 -23.24 -7.36
C THR A 39 5.22 -21.86 -7.87
N GLY A 40 5.22 -21.65 -9.19
CA GLY A 40 4.73 -20.42 -9.81
C GLY A 40 3.22 -20.23 -9.61
N LEU A 41 2.43 -21.28 -9.79
CA LEU A 41 0.98 -21.23 -9.58
C LEU A 41 0.63 -21.07 -8.09
N GLN A 42 1.37 -21.71 -7.17
CA GLN A 42 1.19 -21.49 -5.73
C GLN A 42 1.48 -20.04 -5.34
N ALA A 43 2.54 -19.44 -5.88
CA ALA A 43 2.86 -18.03 -5.65
C ALA A 43 1.78 -17.09 -6.23
N ALA A 44 1.24 -17.42 -7.41
CA ALA A 44 0.13 -16.67 -8.00
C ALA A 44 -1.16 -16.77 -7.16
N ILE A 45 -1.49 -17.97 -6.67
CA ILE A 45 -2.65 -18.18 -5.77
C ILE A 45 -2.46 -17.39 -4.47
N ALA A 46 -1.26 -17.41 -3.88
CA ALA A 46 -0.96 -16.64 -2.68
C ALA A 46 -1.10 -15.12 -2.91
N ALA A 47 -0.60 -14.62 -4.03
CA ALA A 47 -0.72 -13.22 -4.41
C ALA A 47 -2.19 -12.83 -4.64
N LEU A 48 -2.95 -13.62 -5.40
CA LEU A 48 -4.36 -13.38 -5.66
C LEU A 48 -5.19 -13.44 -4.36
N ALA A 49 -4.94 -14.41 -3.49
CA ALA A 49 -5.61 -14.51 -2.19
C ALA A 49 -5.30 -13.30 -1.30
N GLY A 50 -4.04 -12.85 -1.28
CA GLY A 50 -3.63 -11.65 -0.53
C GLY A 50 -4.29 -10.39 -1.04
N ILE A 51 -4.27 -10.19 -2.36
CA ILE A 51 -4.93 -9.04 -3.01
C ILE A 51 -6.44 -9.10 -2.78
N SER A 52 -7.07 -10.26 -2.99
CA SER A 52 -8.51 -10.44 -2.79
C SER A 52 -8.91 -10.22 -1.33
N GLY A 53 -8.11 -10.70 -0.38
CA GLY A 53 -8.31 -10.47 1.05
C GLY A 53 -8.20 -8.99 1.40
N ALA A 54 -7.16 -8.29 0.90
CA ALA A 54 -6.99 -6.86 1.09
C ALA A 54 -8.15 -6.07 0.48
N ILE A 55 -8.56 -6.39 -0.76
CA ILE A 55 -9.71 -5.77 -1.43
C ILE A 55 -10.99 -6.04 -0.65
N TYR A 56 -11.22 -7.27 -0.19
CA TYR A 56 -12.39 -7.60 0.64
C TYR A 56 -12.46 -6.72 1.89
N PHE A 57 -11.35 -6.58 2.62
CA PHE A 57 -11.27 -5.71 3.80
C PHE A 57 -11.48 -4.24 3.47
N LEU A 58 -10.90 -3.76 2.39
CA LEU A 58 -10.99 -2.35 2.00
C LEU A 58 -12.38 -1.98 1.45
N LEU A 59 -13.08 -2.92 0.80
CA LEU A 59 -14.37 -2.68 0.15
C LEU A 59 -15.60 -3.09 0.99
N SER A 60 -15.42 -3.86 2.06
CA SER A 60 -16.54 -4.35 2.86
C SER A 60 -17.22 -3.23 3.66
N ASP A 61 -18.50 -2.98 3.38
CA ASP A 61 -19.30 -1.94 4.03
C ASP A 61 -19.65 -2.23 5.50
N ASN A 62 -19.69 -3.50 5.86
CA ASN A 62 -20.07 -3.96 7.21
C ASN A 62 -18.88 -4.13 8.16
N LEU A 63 -17.69 -3.94 7.63
CA LEU A 63 -16.52 -3.75 8.43
C LEU A 63 -16.48 -2.26 8.85
N GLY A 64 -17.32 -1.91 9.78
CA GLY A 64 -16.84 -0.95 10.75
C GLY A 64 -15.47 -1.50 11.12
N PRO A 65 -14.34 -0.78 10.91
CA PRO A 65 -13.04 -1.40 11.08
C PRO A 65 -13.01 -1.93 12.50
N SER A 66 -13.07 -3.24 12.64
CA SER A 66 -12.77 -3.84 13.91
C SER A 66 -11.36 -3.35 14.17
N LEU A 67 -11.20 -2.42 15.09
CA LEU A 67 -9.91 -1.89 15.53
C LEU A 67 -8.94 -3.06 15.74
N LYS A 68 -9.46 -4.19 16.23
CA LYS A 68 -8.76 -5.45 16.41
C LYS A 68 -8.23 -6.06 15.10
N ALA A 69 -9.01 -6.03 14.01
CA ALA A 69 -8.57 -6.58 12.73
C ALA A 69 -7.45 -5.72 12.10
N ALA A 70 -7.60 -4.40 12.13
CA ALA A 70 -6.56 -3.49 11.64
C ALA A 70 -5.28 -3.61 12.48
N GLN A 71 -5.40 -3.69 13.81
CA GLN A 71 -4.26 -3.90 14.70
C GLN A 71 -3.57 -5.25 14.43
N LEU A 72 -4.35 -6.32 14.24
CA LEU A 72 -3.81 -7.63 13.90
C LEU A 72 -3.03 -7.60 12.58
N LEU A 73 -3.56 -6.96 11.54
CA LEU A 73 -2.87 -6.79 10.28
C LEU A 73 -1.54 -6.04 10.44
N VAL A 74 -1.53 -4.95 11.19
CA VAL A 74 -0.30 -4.19 11.46
C VAL A 74 0.72 -5.06 12.20
N VAL A 75 0.32 -5.80 13.24
CA VAL A 75 1.22 -6.68 13.99
C VAL A 75 1.78 -7.79 13.11
N LEU A 76 0.93 -8.50 12.36
CA LEU A 76 1.37 -9.53 11.42
C LEU A 76 2.30 -8.96 10.36
N GLY A 77 1.98 -7.78 9.84
CA GLY A 77 2.82 -7.09 8.88
C GLY A 77 4.19 -6.74 9.42
N ILE A 78 4.26 -6.21 10.65
CA ILE A 78 5.54 -5.92 11.33
C ILE A 78 6.34 -7.21 11.53
N CYS A 79 5.72 -8.29 12.00
CA CYS A 79 6.39 -9.57 12.16
C CYS A 79 6.96 -10.10 10.83
N CYS A 80 6.16 -10.09 9.76
CA CYS A 80 6.62 -10.49 8.42
C CYS A 80 7.78 -9.63 7.93
N PHE A 81 7.68 -8.31 8.11
CA PHE A 81 8.70 -7.37 7.68
C PHE A 81 10.01 -7.54 8.47
N LEU A 82 9.94 -7.73 9.78
CA LEU A 82 11.12 -7.96 10.61
C LEU A 82 11.79 -9.28 10.25
N LEU A 83 11.03 -10.36 10.09
CA LEU A 83 11.56 -11.67 9.69
C LEU A 83 12.16 -11.64 8.29
N GLY A 84 11.48 -11.03 7.33
CA GLY A 84 11.98 -10.87 5.97
C GLY A 84 13.25 -10.02 5.92
N SER A 85 13.28 -8.94 6.69
CA SER A 85 14.46 -8.07 6.79
C SER A 85 15.62 -8.79 7.47
N TRP A 86 15.38 -9.52 8.55
CA TRP A 86 16.40 -10.36 9.20
C TRP A 86 16.98 -11.38 8.23
N TYR A 87 16.12 -12.11 7.51
CA TYR A 87 16.58 -13.08 6.51
C TYR A 87 17.38 -12.39 5.39
N GLY A 88 16.89 -11.29 4.86
CA GLY A 88 17.58 -10.53 3.82
C GLY A 88 18.93 -9.96 4.24
N LEU A 89 19.07 -9.56 5.51
CA LEU A 89 20.31 -8.96 6.02
C LEU A 89 21.35 -10.00 6.44
N PHE A 90 20.94 -11.15 7.01
CA PHE A 90 21.87 -12.06 7.66
C PHE A 90 21.97 -13.43 6.98
N VAL A 91 20.95 -13.87 6.22
CA VAL A 91 20.90 -15.22 5.64
C VAL A 91 21.06 -15.19 4.11
N ALA A 92 20.38 -14.27 3.42
CA ALA A 92 20.50 -14.17 1.96
C ALA A 92 21.95 -13.85 1.55
N PRO A 93 22.47 -14.49 0.49
CA PRO A 93 23.82 -14.20 0.01
C PRO A 93 23.93 -12.78 -0.53
N PRO A 94 25.12 -12.18 -0.56
CA PRO A 94 25.34 -10.91 -1.26
C PRO A 94 25.18 -11.09 -2.78
N GLU A 95 24.76 -10.03 -3.47
CA GLU A 95 24.70 -10.04 -4.93
C GLU A 95 26.11 -9.90 -5.53
N THR A 96 26.32 -10.48 -6.71
CA THR A 96 27.66 -10.61 -7.31
C THR A 96 28.29 -9.26 -7.67
N TYR A 97 27.49 -8.29 -8.15
CA TYR A 97 28.00 -7.00 -8.61
C TYR A 97 27.84 -5.90 -7.56
N MET A 98 26.69 -5.83 -6.89
CA MET A 98 26.39 -4.82 -5.86
C MET A 98 26.84 -5.23 -4.46
N GLY A 99 27.20 -6.48 -4.25
CA GLY A 99 27.60 -6.99 -2.93
C GLY A 99 26.51 -6.77 -1.88
N GLN A 100 26.88 -6.17 -0.75
CA GLN A 100 25.98 -5.91 0.38
C GLN A 100 24.98 -4.77 0.11
N VAL A 101 25.27 -3.88 -0.82
CA VAL A 101 24.40 -2.72 -1.16
C VAL A 101 23.06 -3.17 -1.70
N GLN A 102 23.02 -4.31 -2.42
CA GLN A 102 21.80 -4.93 -2.91
C GLN A 102 20.75 -5.16 -1.82
N ARG A 103 21.13 -5.34 -0.56
CA ARG A 103 20.17 -5.63 0.54
C ARG A 103 19.12 -4.53 0.76
N ILE A 104 19.38 -3.30 0.33
CA ILE A 104 18.39 -2.21 0.34
C ILE A 104 17.15 -2.58 -0.48
N MET A 105 17.30 -3.43 -1.50
CA MET A 105 16.18 -3.93 -2.32
C MET A 105 15.06 -4.55 -1.48
N TYR A 106 15.39 -5.21 -0.38
CA TYR A 106 14.40 -5.92 0.45
C TYR A 106 13.42 -4.99 1.17
N VAL A 107 13.73 -3.72 1.30
CA VAL A 107 12.83 -2.70 1.84
C VAL A 107 12.34 -1.75 0.75
N HIS A 108 13.19 -1.33 -0.16
CA HIS A 108 12.88 -0.36 -1.20
C HIS A 108 11.82 -0.87 -2.19
N VAL A 109 12.01 -2.06 -2.74
CA VAL A 109 11.07 -2.63 -3.74
C VAL A 109 9.69 -2.93 -3.14
N PRO A 110 9.57 -3.57 -1.95
CA PRO A 110 8.29 -3.69 -1.25
C PRO A 110 7.59 -2.36 -0.99
N THR A 111 8.34 -1.33 -0.58
CA THR A 111 7.79 0.02 -0.38
C THR A 111 7.24 0.60 -1.68
N ALA A 112 8.00 0.46 -2.79
CA ALA A 112 7.57 0.94 -4.11
C ALA A 112 6.27 0.28 -4.58
N TRP A 113 6.18 -1.04 -4.51
CA TRP A 113 4.99 -1.77 -4.92
C TRP A 113 3.76 -1.37 -4.12
N ASN A 114 3.91 -1.25 -2.81
CA ASN A 114 2.81 -0.90 -1.92
C ASN A 114 2.44 0.59 -2.00
N ALA A 115 3.37 1.49 -2.28
CA ALA A 115 3.07 2.90 -2.54
C ALA A 115 2.14 3.04 -3.76
N LEU A 116 2.50 2.41 -4.89
CA LEU A 116 1.67 2.42 -6.09
C LEU A 116 0.31 1.74 -5.85
N LEU A 117 0.28 0.66 -5.07
CA LEU A 117 -0.96 -0.04 -4.76
C LEU A 117 -1.89 0.81 -3.88
N ALA A 118 -1.37 1.51 -2.86
CA ALA A 118 -2.14 2.43 -2.03
C ALA A 118 -2.74 3.58 -2.86
N ILE A 119 -1.94 4.18 -3.74
CA ILE A 119 -2.39 5.24 -4.66
C ILE A 119 -3.44 4.71 -5.64
N THR A 120 -3.24 3.49 -6.17
CA THR A 120 -4.22 2.84 -7.06
C THR A 120 -5.55 2.61 -6.34
N PHE A 121 -5.51 2.17 -5.09
CA PHE A 121 -6.74 2.04 -4.30
C PHE A 121 -7.40 3.39 -4.05
N GLY A 122 -6.62 4.45 -3.79
CA GLY A 122 -7.11 5.83 -3.71
C GLY A 122 -7.81 6.28 -5.00
N PHE A 123 -7.23 5.97 -6.17
CA PHE A 123 -7.87 6.23 -7.46
C PHE A 123 -9.21 5.50 -7.60
N VAL A 124 -9.26 4.21 -7.27
CA VAL A 124 -10.52 3.44 -7.30
C VAL A 124 -11.56 4.06 -6.36
N ALA A 125 -11.15 4.45 -5.15
CA ALA A 125 -12.03 5.10 -4.19
C ALA A 125 -12.55 6.45 -4.71
N ALA A 126 -11.71 7.25 -5.39
CA ALA A 126 -12.09 8.50 -6.03
C ALA A 126 -13.16 8.30 -7.10
N VAL A 127 -12.94 7.34 -8.00
CA VAL A 127 -13.89 7.01 -9.07
C VAL A 127 -15.23 6.56 -8.47
N VAL A 128 -15.21 5.64 -7.51
CA VAL A 128 -16.45 5.15 -6.89
C VAL A 128 -17.17 6.25 -6.12
N PHE A 129 -16.45 7.15 -5.45
CA PHE A 129 -17.04 8.29 -4.77
C PHE A 129 -17.80 9.20 -5.75
N LEU A 130 -17.21 9.54 -6.89
CA LEU A 130 -17.88 10.39 -7.89
C LEU A 130 -19.15 9.76 -8.47
N PHE A 131 -19.21 8.44 -8.58
CA PHE A 131 -20.42 7.75 -9.08
C PHE A 131 -21.48 7.49 -8.01
N ARG A 132 -21.09 7.29 -6.74
CA ARG A 132 -22.01 6.87 -5.68
C ARG A 132 -22.32 7.96 -4.66
N SER A 133 -21.51 9.01 -4.57
CA SER A 133 -21.59 10.09 -3.58
C SER A 133 -21.64 9.57 -2.12
N ASP A 134 -21.00 8.42 -1.86
CA ASP A 134 -20.96 7.80 -0.52
C ASP A 134 -19.68 8.22 0.21
N TRP A 135 -19.84 8.89 1.34
CA TRP A 135 -18.76 9.40 2.20
C TRP A 135 -17.77 8.36 2.67
N LYS A 136 -18.16 7.08 2.68
CA LYS A 136 -17.22 5.99 2.96
C LYS A 136 -16.09 5.92 1.93
N TRP A 137 -16.39 6.25 0.67
CA TRP A 137 -15.40 6.23 -0.39
C TRP A 137 -14.49 7.45 -0.35
N ASP A 138 -15.00 8.63 0.05
CA ASP A 138 -14.15 9.79 0.32
C ASP A 138 -13.19 9.52 1.49
N ALA A 139 -13.66 8.91 2.58
CA ALA A 139 -12.83 8.52 3.70
C ALA A 139 -11.72 7.50 3.31
N ARG A 140 -12.05 6.54 2.43
CA ARG A 140 -11.07 5.59 1.89
C ARG A 140 -10.07 6.26 0.96
N LEU A 141 -10.53 7.17 0.13
CA LEU A 141 -9.69 8.00 -0.74
C LEU A 141 -8.65 8.75 0.09
N GLU A 142 -9.09 9.51 1.09
CA GLU A 142 -8.20 10.26 1.95
C GLU A 142 -7.16 9.38 2.63
N ALA A 143 -7.61 8.29 3.30
CA ALA A 143 -6.73 7.36 3.99
C ALA A 143 -5.69 6.72 3.06
N SER A 144 -6.10 6.36 1.85
CA SER A 144 -5.21 5.73 0.87
C SER A 144 -4.16 6.70 0.34
N ILE A 145 -4.52 7.96 0.11
CA ILE A 145 -3.56 8.99 -0.30
C ILE A 145 -2.58 9.27 0.84
N GLU A 146 -3.02 9.41 2.08
CA GLU A 146 -2.14 9.64 3.22
C GLU A 146 -1.09 8.53 3.35
N VAL A 147 -1.51 7.27 3.31
CA VAL A 147 -0.60 6.13 3.40
C VAL A 147 0.27 6.01 2.14
N GLY A 148 -0.30 6.24 0.97
CA GLY A 148 0.44 6.23 -0.31
C GLY A 148 1.54 7.28 -0.36
N VAL A 149 1.25 8.50 0.08
CA VAL A 149 2.23 9.61 0.17
C VAL A 149 3.35 9.28 1.16
N LEU A 150 3.01 8.73 2.33
CA LEU A 150 4.03 8.29 3.30
C LEU A 150 4.96 7.23 2.70
N LEU A 151 4.40 6.20 2.06
CA LEU A 151 5.20 5.16 1.41
C LEU A 151 6.03 5.72 0.25
N CYS A 152 5.48 6.63 -0.55
CA CYS A 152 6.20 7.28 -1.64
C CYS A 152 7.36 8.15 -1.13
N PHE A 153 7.17 8.87 -0.03
CA PHE A 153 8.23 9.62 0.64
C PHE A 153 9.35 8.70 1.15
N LEU A 154 8.98 7.62 1.86
CA LEU A 154 9.94 6.61 2.32
C LEU A 154 10.69 5.96 1.15
N LEU A 155 9.99 5.69 0.04
CA LEU A 155 10.58 5.19 -1.20
C LEU A 155 11.65 6.12 -1.74
N CYS A 156 11.39 7.43 -1.81
CA CYS A 156 12.37 8.42 -2.25
C CYS A 156 13.59 8.46 -1.32
N CYS A 157 13.38 8.44 0.00
CA CYS A 157 14.48 8.41 0.97
C CYS A 157 15.35 7.15 0.82
N GLN A 158 14.73 5.98 0.73
CA GLN A 158 15.41 4.70 0.53
C GLN A 158 16.16 4.67 -0.82
N GLY A 159 15.54 5.22 -1.86
CA GLY A 159 16.13 5.35 -3.19
C GLY A 159 17.39 6.21 -3.18
N ALA A 160 17.37 7.35 -2.49
CA ALA A 160 18.52 8.21 -2.33
C ALA A 160 19.69 7.53 -1.58
N ILE A 161 19.37 6.79 -0.51
CA ILE A 161 20.36 5.98 0.24
C ILE A 161 20.97 4.90 -0.67
N TRP A 162 20.18 4.28 -1.54
CA TRP A 162 20.67 3.26 -2.47
C TRP A 162 21.46 3.86 -3.64
N ALA A 163 21.04 5.01 -4.16
CA ALA A 163 21.70 5.70 -5.27
C ALA A 163 23.13 6.09 -4.94
N LYS A 164 23.39 6.54 -3.71
CA LYS A 164 24.73 7.02 -3.30
C LYS A 164 25.85 5.99 -3.50
N PRO A 165 25.75 4.74 -2.97
CA PRO A 165 26.79 3.74 -3.20
C PRO A 165 26.75 3.12 -4.60
N THR A 166 25.61 3.21 -5.33
CA THR A 166 25.44 2.58 -6.64
C THR A 166 25.84 3.49 -7.79
N TRP A 167 25.48 4.76 -7.72
CA TRP A 167 25.68 5.76 -8.78
C TRP A 167 26.59 6.93 -8.37
N GLY A 168 27.04 6.98 -7.13
CA GLY A 168 27.91 8.04 -6.61
C GLY A 168 27.18 9.33 -6.20
N VAL A 169 25.89 9.45 -6.47
CA VAL A 169 25.05 10.63 -6.19
C VAL A 169 23.87 10.23 -5.31
N TRP A 170 23.33 11.18 -4.52
CA TRP A 170 22.13 10.95 -3.72
C TRP A 170 20.84 11.01 -4.56
N TRP A 171 20.88 11.77 -5.66
CA TRP A 171 19.75 11.99 -6.55
C TRP A 171 20.27 12.27 -7.97
N ASP A 172 19.54 11.76 -8.93
CA ASP A 172 19.66 12.08 -10.34
C ASP A 172 18.28 12.39 -10.92
N TRP A 173 18.23 13.23 -11.95
CA TRP A 173 16.98 13.53 -12.66
C TRP A 173 16.68 12.47 -13.72
N ASP A 174 16.92 11.23 -13.38
CA ASP A 174 16.50 10.05 -14.12
C ASP A 174 14.98 10.06 -14.31
N PRO A 175 14.44 9.56 -15.44
CA PRO A 175 13.00 9.55 -15.70
C PRO A 175 12.17 8.89 -14.61
N ARG A 176 12.63 7.80 -14.02
CA ARG A 176 11.90 7.12 -12.94
C ARG A 176 11.90 7.90 -11.64
N LEU A 177 13.04 8.48 -11.27
CA LEU A 177 13.15 9.28 -10.06
C LEU A 177 12.33 10.55 -10.19
N THR A 178 12.42 11.21 -11.35
CA THR A 178 11.67 12.44 -11.65
C THR A 178 10.16 12.22 -11.60
N THR A 179 9.66 11.19 -12.28
CA THR A 179 8.21 10.89 -12.26
C THR A 179 7.75 10.45 -10.87
N THR A 180 8.57 9.70 -10.11
CA THR A 180 8.25 9.38 -8.71
C THR A 180 8.16 10.63 -7.83
N ALA A 181 9.05 11.60 -8.03
CA ALA A 181 8.97 12.88 -7.32
C ALA A 181 7.72 13.68 -7.72
N VAL A 182 7.38 13.73 -9.02
CA VAL A 182 6.14 14.34 -9.50
C VAL A 182 4.92 13.69 -8.85
N LEU A 183 4.88 12.37 -8.81
CA LEU A 183 3.81 11.61 -8.13
C LEU A 183 3.70 12.02 -6.65
N LEU A 184 4.81 12.04 -5.92
CA LEU A 184 4.83 12.44 -4.52
C LEU A 184 4.27 13.85 -4.32
N PHE A 185 4.76 14.83 -5.08
CA PHE A 185 4.32 16.22 -4.94
C PHE A 185 2.87 16.44 -5.39
N ALA A 186 2.40 15.75 -6.44
CA ALA A 186 1.01 15.81 -6.87
C ALA A 186 0.07 15.33 -5.76
N PHE A 187 0.36 14.19 -5.14
CA PHE A 187 -0.48 13.64 -4.06
C PHE A 187 -0.33 14.42 -2.73
N LEU A 188 0.84 15.00 -2.44
CA LEU A 188 0.99 15.99 -1.36
C LEU A 188 0.10 17.23 -1.61
N GLY A 189 0.03 17.71 -2.86
CA GLY A 189 -0.86 18.79 -3.25
C GLY A 189 -2.33 18.46 -3.02
N ILE A 190 -2.75 17.22 -3.26
CA ILE A 190 -4.12 16.77 -2.98
C ILE A 190 -4.40 16.77 -1.47
N LEU A 191 -3.45 16.31 -0.65
CA LEU A 191 -3.59 16.40 0.82
C LEU A 191 -3.65 17.84 1.30
N ALA A 192 -2.86 18.74 0.71
CA ALA A 192 -2.91 20.17 1.00
C ALA A 192 -4.27 20.77 0.62
N LEU A 193 -4.78 20.46 -0.59
CA LEU A 193 -6.11 20.87 -1.04
C LEU A 193 -7.19 20.47 0.00
N ARG A 194 -7.13 19.24 0.51
CA ARG A 194 -8.07 18.77 1.55
C ARG A 194 -7.97 19.55 2.86
N ARG A 195 -6.87 20.21 3.14
CA ARG A 195 -6.69 21.06 4.34
C ARG A 195 -7.23 22.47 4.16
N PHE A 196 -7.20 23.01 2.94
CA PHE A 196 -7.60 24.38 2.66
C PHE A 196 -9.08 24.53 2.25
N VAL A 197 -9.74 23.47 1.78
CA VAL A 197 -11.13 23.51 1.37
C VAL A 197 -12.02 23.16 2.57
N GLU A 198 -12.75 24.15 3.07
CA GLU A 198 -13.61 24.01 4.25
C GLU A 198 -14.89 23.22 3.95
N ASP A 199 -15.55 23.49 2.82
CA ASP A 199 -16.78 22.79 2.42
C ASP A 199 -16.51 21.29 2.18
N PRO A 200 -17.16 20.39 2.95
CA PRO A 200 -16.90 18.96 2.86
C PRO A 200 -17.14 18.36 1.47
N LEU A 201 -18.22 18.81 0.79
CA LEU A 201 -18.56 18.26 -0.53
C LEU A 201 -17.57 18.71 -1.59
N ARG A 202 -17.23 20.00 -1.63
CA ARG A 202 -16.22 20.54 -2.56
C ARG A 202 -14.87 19.88 -2.30
N ARG A 203 -14.48 19.74 -1.05
CA ARG A 203 -13.24 19.05 -0.65
C ARG A 203 -13.19 17.62 -1.19
N ALA A 204 -14.27 16.85 -1.02
CA ALA A 204 -14.38 15.49 -1.49
C ALA A 204 -14.33 15.41 -3.03
N VAL A 205 -15.13 16.19 -3.73
CA VAL A 205 -15.19 16.19 -5.20
C VAL A 205 -13.87 16.65 -5.82
N TRP A 206 -13.31 17.77 -5.35
CA TRP A 206 -12.09 18.31 -5.92
C TRP A 206 -10.89 17.36 -5.68
N SER A 207 -10.80 16.76 -4.50
CA SER A 207 -9.73 15.77 -4.24
C SER A 207 -9.92 14.50 -5.05
N ALA A 208 -11.15 14.04 -5.31
CA ALA A 208 -11.40 12.90 -6.16
C ALA A 208 -10.99 13.18 -7.61
N VAL A 209 -11.38 14.32 -8.16
CA VAL A 209 -11.00 14.73 -9.52
C VAL A 209 -9.48 14.90 -9.64
N ALA A 210 -8.85 15.59 -8.68
CA ALA A 210 -7.40 15.77 -8.66
C ALA A 210 -6.66 14.43 -8.57
N THR A 211 -7.18 13.47 -7.77
CA THR A 211 -6.62 12.11 -7.69
C THR A 211 -6.66 11.39 -9.03
N ILE A 212 -7.77 11.48 -9.76
CA ILE A 212 -7.90 10.84 -11.09
C ILE A 212 -6.90 11.44 -12.07
N ILE A 213 -6.73 12.76 -12.06
CA ILE A 213 -5.76 13.44 -12.92
C ILE A 213 -4.32 13.03 -12.53
N ALA A 214 -3.98 13.09 -11.25
CA ALA A 214 -2.64 12.73 -10.76
C ALA A 214 -2.29 11.25 -11.00
N TYR A 215 -3.29 10.37 -11.01
CA TYR A 215 -3.09 8.93 -11.22
C TYR A 215 -2.52 8.59 -12.61
N VAL A 216 -2.67 9.48 -13.59
CA VAL A 216 -2.06 9.31 -14.92
C VAL A 216 -0.54 9.14 -14.82
N ASP A 217 0.10 9.68 -13.81
CA ASP A 217 1.55 9.54 -13.58
C ASP A 217 1.95 8.12 -13.11
N VAL A 218 1.05 7.35 -12.48
CA VAL A 218 1.34 5.99 -12.00
C VAL A 218 1.83 5.04 -13.10
N PRO A 219 1.13 4.89 -14.25
CA PRO A 219 1.67 4.12 -15.36
C PRO A 219 2.94 4.73 -15.95
N ILE A 220 3.11 6.04 -15.92
CA ILE A 220 4.33 6.71 -16.39
C ILE A 220 5.52 6.30 -15.51
N VAL A 221 5.40 6.38 -14.18
CA VAL A 221 6.41 5.86 -13.24
C VAL A 221 6.71 4.40 -13.52
N TYR A 222 5.68 3.57 -13.69
CA TYR A 222 5.87 2.13 -13.89
C TYR A 222 6.62 1.81 -15.18
N PHE A 223 6.28 2.46 -16.29
CA PHE A 223 6.86 2.20 -17.60
C PHE A 223 8.08 3.07 -17.92
N SER A 224 8.44 4.04 -17.09
CA SER A 224 9.55 4.98 -17.33
C SER A 224 10.85 4.30 -17.76
N VAL A 225 11.25 3.21 -17.09
CA VAL A 225 12.47 2.44 -17.42
C VAL A 225 12.39 1.64 -18.72
N LYS A 226 11.20 1.55 -19.35
CA LYS A 226 11.02 0.91 -20.65
C LYS A 226 10.92 1.94 -21.77
N TRP A 227 10.39 3.13 -21.47
CA TRP A 227 10.16 4.18 -22.45
C TRP A 227 11.36 5.10 -22.62
N TRP A 228 12.14 5.27 -21.57
CA TRP A 228 13.31 6.16 -21.59
C TRP A 228 14.57 5.43 -21.14
N ASN A 229 15.71 6.01 -21.50
CA ASN A 229 17.00 5.59 -20.98
C ASN A 229 17.06 5.97 -19.48
N SER A 230 17.33 5.00 -18.63
CA SER A 230 17.25 5.15 -17.19
C SER A 230 18.43 4.46 -16.52
N LEU A 231 18.99 5.09 -15.50
CA LEU A 231 19.98 4.47 -14.61
C LEU A 231 19.34 3.41 -13.71
N HIS A 232 18.01 3.51 -13.51
CA HIS A 232 17.27 2.61 -12.66
C HIS A 232 17.12 1.23 -13.31
N GLN A 233 17.27 0.19 -12.48
CA GLN A 233 17.06 -1.19 -12.94
C GLN A 233 15.63 -1.41 -13.43
N GLN A 234 15.46 -2.41 -14.26
CA GLN A 234 14.13 -2.87 -14.66
C GLN A 234 13.34 -3.36 -13.45
N GLN A 235 12.01 -3.46 -13.59
CA GLN A 235 11.13 -3.94 -12.53
C GLN A 235 11.58 -5.30 -12.01
N SER A 236 11.58 -5.46 -10.70
CA SER A 236 11.86 -6.72 -10.05
C SER A 236 10.80 -7.77 -10.42
N SER A 237 11.22 -8.79 -11.10
CA SER A 237 10.39 -9.89 -11.62
C SER A 237 11.17 -11.21 -11.54
N PRO A 238 10.53 -12.37 -11.77
CA PRO A 238 11.23 -13.65 -11.84
C PRO A 238 12.31 -13.73 -12.92
N GLN A 239 12.29 -12.85 -13.90
CA GLN A 239 13.28 -12.78 -14.96
C GLN A 239 14.46 -11.87 -14.61
N THR A 240 14.27 -10.89 -13.72
CA THR A 240 15.26 -9.87 -13.40
C THR A 240 15.90 -10.03 -12.03
N VAL A 241 15.34 -10.88 -11.15
CA VAL A 241 15.84 -11.13 -9.80
C VAL A 241 16.15 -12.62 -9.65
N SER A 242 17.30 -12.94 -9.07
CA SER A 242 17.68 -14.34 -8.78
C SER A 242 16.77 -14.95 -7.71
N SER A 243 16.46 -16.24 -7.85
CA SER A 243 15.54 -16.97 -6.95
C SER A 243 15.96 -16.94 -5.48
N GLN A 244 17.26 -16.86 -5.21
CA GLN A 244 17.82 -16.80 -3.86
C GLN A 244 17.40 -15.54 -3.07
N PHE A 245 16.94 -14.48 -3.76
CA PHE A 245 16.50 -13.24 -3.14
C PHE A 245 14.98 -13.14 -2.97
N TYR A 246 14.21 -14.11 -3.47
CA TYR A 246 12.74 -14.02 -3.47
C TYR A 246 12.12 -14.09 -2.09
N LEU A 247 12.67 -14.92 -1.21
CA LEU A 247 12.06 -15.13 0.11
C LEU A 247 12.00 -13.84 0.91
N PRO A 248 13.12 -13.15 1.20
CA PRO A 248 13.06 -11.89 1.98
C PRO A 248 12.30 -10.79 1.24
N LEU A 249 12.39 -10.72 -0.09
CA LEU A 249 11.67 -9.74 -0.88
C LEU A 249 10.15 -9.90 -0.74
N ARG A 250 9.65 -11.13 -0.83
CA ARG A 250 8.21 -11.43 -0.71
C ARG A 250 7.70 -11.26 0.71
N MET A 251 8.46 -11.73 1.71
CA MET A 251 8.09 -11.52 3.11
C MET A 251 7.92 -10.04 3.41
N ASN A 252 8.85 -9.21 2.98
CA ASN A 252 8.76 -7.76 3.16
C ASN A 252 7.63 -7.14 2.34
N ALA A 253 7.37 -7.62 1.12
CA ALA A 253 6.24 -7.13 0.32
C ALA A 253 4.90 -7.39 1.00
N PHE A 254 4.67 -8.58 1.53
CA PHE A 254 3.46 -8.89 2.30
C PHE A 254 3.45 -8.17 3.65
N GLY A 255 4.61 -8.03 4.31
CA GLY A 255 4.74 -7.25 5.54
C GLY A 255 4.25 -5.82 5.35
N VAL A 256 4.77 -5.11 4.34
CA VAL A 256 4.34 -3.74 4.01
C VAL A 256 2.88 -3.70 3.57
N LEU A 257 2.39 -4.70 2.81
CA LEU A 257 0.98 -4.79 2.40
C LEU A 257 0.04 -4.88 3.61
N PHE A 258 0.36 -5.70 4.59
CA PHE A 258 -0.46 -5.85 5.80
C PHE A 258 -0.44 -4.58 6.65
N ILE A 259 0.73 -3.97 6.83
CA ILE A 259 0.89 -2.69 7.52
C ILE A 259 0.05 -1.60 6.81
N MET A 260 0.23 -1.45 5.51
CA MET A 260 -0.50 -0.50 4.66
C MET A 260 -2.02 -0.69 4.80
N THR A 261 -2.50 -1.92 4.63
CA THR A 261 -3.93 -2.24 4.72
C THR A 261 -4.49 -1.89 6.09
N GLY A 262 -3.79 -2.27 7.17
CA GLY A 262 -4.19 -1.93 8.53
C GLY A 262 -4.25 -0.42 8.76
N PHE A 263 -3.25 0.33 8.30
CA PHE A 263 -3.26 1.79 8.40
C PHE A 263 -4.38 2.45 7.57
N ILE A 264 -4.62 2.01 6.34
CA ILE A 264 -5.74 2.52 5.53
C ILE A 264 -7.07 2.26 6.24
N MET A 265 -7.26 1.08 6.85
CA MET A 265 -8.48 0.78 7.63
C MET A 265 -8.65 1.74 8.81
N LEU A 266 -7.60 1.95 9.62
CA LEU A 266 -7.62 2.86 10.77
C LEU A 266 -7.90 4.31 10.35
N ARG A 267 -7.19 4.78 9.34
CA ARG A 267 -7.33 6.16 8.84
C ARG A 267 -8.68 6.41 8.18
N SER A 268 -9.21 5.43 7.42
CA SER A 268 -10.56 5.52 6.82
C SER A 268 -11.64 5.68 7.88
N ARG A 269 -11.50 5.00 9.02
CA ARG A 269 -12.43 5.18 10.14
C ARG A 269 -12.37 6.60 10.69
N ILE A 270 -11.17 7.08 11.00
CA ILE A 270 -10.99 8.42 11.56
C ILE A 270 -11.51 9.50 10.58
N ALA A 271 -11.20 9.34 9.29
CA ALA A 271 -11.69 10.27 8.27
C ALA A 271 -13.23 10.25 8.16
N ARG A 272 -13.84 9.07 8.24
CA ARG A 272 -15.28 8.92 8.23
C ARG A 272 -15.94 9.54 9.46
N GLU A 273 -15.47 9.25 10.66
CA GLU A 273 -15.98 9.81 11.90
C GLU A 273 -15.90 11.35 11.88
N ARG A 274 -14.83 11.91 11.32
CA ARG A 274 -14.69 13.36 11.14
C ARG A 274 -15.76 13.93 10.20
N VAL A 275 -15.96 13.33 9.03
CA VAL A 275 -16.96 13.79 8.05
C VAL A 275 -18.38 13.67 8.63
N GLU A 276 -18.69 12.60 9.35
CA GLU A 276 -19.97 12.43 10.02
C GLU A 276 -20.22 13.55 11.07
N GLN A 277 -19.18 13.97 11.79
CA GLN A 277 -19.25 15.10 12.74
C GLN A 277 -19.43 16.44 12.01
N GLU A 278 -18.71 16.67 10.90
CA GLU A 278 -18.84 17.90 10.09
C GLU A 278 -20.24 18.05 9.46
N LEU A 279 -20.89 16.93 9.15
CA LEU A 279 -22.23 16.89 8.54
C LEU A 279 -23.36 16.83 9.58
N ALA A 280 -23.05 16.63 10.86
CA ALA A 280 -24.04 16.59 11.93
C ALA A 280 -24.70 17.96 12.10
N PRO A 281 -26.03 18.03 12.31
CA PRO A 281 -26.70 19.29 12.64
C PRO A 281 -26.11 19.89 13.93
N PRO A 282 -26.04 21.22 14.01
CA PRO A 282 -25.59 21.87 15.23
C PRO A 282 -26.46 21.44 16.42
N LEU A 283 -25.82 21.22 17.57
CA LEU A 283 -26.54 20.87 18.79
C LEU A 283 -27.54 22.00 19.12
N PRO A 284 -28.79 21.68 19.51
CA PRO A 284 -29.76 22.69 19.91
C PRO A 284 -29.18 23.54 21.05
N VAL A 285 -29.28 24.84 20.90
CA VAL A 285 -28.83 25.79 21.92
C VAL A 285 -29.63 25.53 23.20
N GLN A 286 -28.97 25.46 24.37
CA GLN A 286 -29.60 25.11 25.65
C GLN A 286 -30.85 25.91 26.01
N GLY A 287 -31.09 27.08 25.38
CA GLY A 287 -32.29 27.88 25.55
C GLY A 287 -33.56 27.32 24.87
N GLU A 288 -33.40 26.59 23.72
CA GLU A 288 -34.56 26.04 23.00
C GLU A 288 -35.17 24.80 23.67
N MET A 289 -34.40 24.11 24.52
CA MET A 289 -34.92 22.98 25.31
C MET A 289 -35.79 23.39 26.51
N GLN A 290 -35.74 24.64 26.96
CA GLN A 290 -36.58 25.14 28.06
C GLN A 290 -37.96 25.64 27.61
N GLU A 291 -38.15 25.94 26.30
CA GLU A 291 -39.46 26.36 25.78
C GLU A 291 -40.31 25.17 25.27
N ALA A 292 -39.74 23.94 25.21
CA ALA A 292 -40.43 22.75 24.75
C ALA A 292 -40.98 21.84 25.88
N VAL A 293 -40.92 22.27 27.16
CA VAL A 293 -41.51 21.65 28.33
C VAL A 293 -42.59 22.55 28.88
#